data_29fb3e64b8ebd3dcb742009917c180cf
#
_entry.id   29fb3e64b8ebd3dcb742009917c180cf
#
_cell.length_a   1.000
_cell.length_b   1.000
_cell.length_c   1.000
_cell.angle_alpha   90.00
_cell.angle_beta   90.00
_cell.angle_gamma   90.00
#
_symmetry.space_group_name_H-M   'P 1'
#
loop_
_entity.id
_entity.type
_entity.pdbx_description
1 polymer ?
#
loop_
_entity_poly.entity_id
_entity_poly.type
_entity_poly.pdbx_seq_one_letter_code
_entity_poly.pdbx_strand_id
1 'polypeptide(L)'
;MHQGTCHCGAVKLTLPSKPEVATACNCSLCRRIGGPWVYFEFGTVQIEGHPENTLEYIQGDKTLRTVRCRTCGCVTHWEPLEPKPGAKHGVHLGNFDPELIASVIVRKFDGANSWKFFDELPSTNESPPQGEA
;
A
#
# COMPACT_ATOMS: atom_id res chain seq x y z
N MET A 1 -6.16 5.18 -18.35
CA MET A 1 -6.60 5.35 -16.97
C MET A 1 -6.45 4.04 -16.24
N HIS A 2 -5.93 4.05 -15.05
CA HIS A 2 -5.57 2.82 -14.35
C HIS A 2 -6.57 2.58 -13.23
N GLN A 3 -7.36 1.54 -13.41
CA GLN A 3 -8.42 1.20 -12.45
C GLN A 3 -8.19 -0.19 -11.89
N GLY A 4 -8.55 -0.36 -10.63
CA GLY A 4 -8.53 -1.64 -9.98
C GLY A 4 -9.74 -1.79 -9.10
N THR A 5 -10.04 -3.02 -8.71
CA THR A 5 -11.17 -3.28 -7.82
C THR A 5 -10.76 -4.29 -6.78
N CYS A 6 -11.46 -4.28 -5.65
CA CYS A 6 -11.38 -5.40 -4.72
C CYS A 6 -11.96 -6.64 -5.40
N HIS A 7 -11.81 -7.79 -4.77
CA HIS A 7 -12.19 -9.05 -5.41
C HIS A 7 -13.66 -9.09 -5.80
N CYS A 8 -14.55 -8.58 -4.97
CA CYS A 8 -15.99 -8.63 -5.27
C CYS A 8 -16.45 -7.47 -6.16
N GLY A 9 -15.61 -6.47 -6.38
CA GLY A 9 -15.94 -5.33 -7.21
C GLY A 9 -16.66 -4.19 -6.50
N ALA A 10 -16.96 -4.32 -5.22
CA ALA A 10 -17.72 -3.29 -4.51
C ALA A 10 -16.92 -2.00 -4.31
N VAL A 11 -15.60 -2.10 -4.29
CA VAL A 11 -14.73 -0.94 -4.15
C VAL A 11 -13.87 -0.82 -5.39
N LYS A 12 -13.89 0.35 -6.01
CA LYS A 12 -13.13 0.59 -7.24
C LYS A 12 -12.19 1.77 -7.03
N LEU A 13 -10.95 1.59 -7.45
CA LEU A 13 -9.91 2.61 -7.33
C LEU A 13 -9.47 3.06 -8.70
N THR A 14 -9.41 4.39 -8.89
CA THR A 14 -8.93 4.95 -10.14
C THR A 14 -7.73 5.84 -9.82
N LEU A 15 -6.57 5.48 -10.39
CA LEU A 15 -5.33 6.20 -10.12
C LEU A 15 -5.21 7.43 -11.01
N PRO A 16 -4.60 8.52 -10.52
CA PRO A 16 -4.44 9.72 -11.33
C PRO A 16 -3.39 9.57 -12.41
N SER A 17 -2.45 8.63 -12.25
CA SER A 17 -1.40 8.39 -13.25
C SER A 17 -0.87 6.99 -13.07
N LYS A 18 -0.05 6.54 -14.02
CA LYS A 18 0.54 5.22 -13.95
C LYS A 18 1.60 5.19 -12.86
N PRO A 19 1.53 4.24 -11.91
CA PRO A 19 2.59 4.12 -10.91
C PRO A 19 3.84 3.52 -11.53
N GLU A 20 5.01 3.97 -11.07
CA GLU A 20 6.29 3.45 -11.55
C GLU A 20 7.02 2.65 -10.50
N VAL A 21 6.82 3.01 -9.22
CA VAL A 21 7.51 2.36 -8.11
C VAL A 21 6.50 2.03 -7.05
N ALA A 22 6.64 0.85 -6.47
CA ALA A 22 5.83 0.41 -5.35
C ALA A 22 6.73 0.04 -4.19
N THR A 23 6.18 0.07 -2.99
CA THR A 23 6.91 -0.22 -1.76
C THR A 23 6.37 -1.49 -1.13
N ALA A 24 7.26 -2.45 -0.90
CA ALA A 24 6.95 -3.64 -0.14
C ALA A 24 7.55 -3.47 1.26
N CYS A 25 6.69 -3.21 2.23
CA CYS A 25 7.09 -2.95 3.60
C CYS A 25 7.04 -4.24 4.42
N ASN A 26 7.98 -4.41 5.34
CA ASN A 26 8.04 -5.59 6.20
C ASN A 26 7.54 -5.32 7.61
N CYS A 27 6.86 -4.21 7.86
CA CYS A 27 6.33 -3.96 9.21
C CYS A 27 5.29 -5.02 9.56
N SER A 28 4.93 -5.08 10.84
CA SER A 28 4.10 -6.19 11.33
C SER A 28 2.76 -6.28 10.60
N LEU A 29 2.18 -5.16 10.22
CA LEU A 29 0.92 -5.16 9.50
C LEU A 29 1.12 -5.47 8.01
N CYS A 30 2.05 -4.76 7.37
CA CYS A 30 2.27 -4.94 5.94
C CYS A 30 2.77 -6.34 5.60
N ARG A 31 3.54 -6.93 6.50
CA ARG A 31 4.00 -8.31 6.31
C ARG A 31 2.82 -9.28 6.21
N ARG A 32 1.76 -9.01 6.97
CA ARG A 32 0.58 -9.86 6.97
C ARG A 32 -0.36 -9.60 5.81
N ILE A 33 -0.51 -8.33 5.46
CA ILE A 33 -1.36 -7.96 4.33
C ILE A 33 -0.74 -8.38 3.00
N GLY A 34 0.56 -8.20 2.90
CA GLY A 34 1.27 -8.46 1.66
C GLY A 34 1.26 -7.23 0.80
N GLY A 35 1.69 -6.46 0.39
CA GLY A 35 1.69 -5.32 -0.52
C GLY A 35 1.90 -5.84 -1.94
N PRO A 36 2.45 -5.01 -2.81
CA PRO A 36 3.06 -3.71 -2.48
C PRO A 36 2.09 -2.56 -2.55
N TRP A 37 2.55 -1.42 -2.08
CA TRP A 37 1.79 -0.18 -2.06
C TRP A 37 2.34 0.81 -3.06
N VAL A 38 1.44 1.54 -3.76
CA VAL A 38 1.83 2.70 -4.55
C VAL A 38 1.24 3.93 -3.87
N TYR A 39 1.96 5.05 -3.95
CA TYR A 39 1.58 6.24 -3.20
C TYR A 39 1.19 7.37 -4.13
N PHE A 40 0.14 8.09 -3.72
CA PHE A 40 -0.33 9.26 -4.44
C PHE A 40 -0.70 10.33 -3.42
N GLU A 41 -0.75 11.56 -3.85
CA GLU A 41 -1.18 12.64 -2.98
C GLU A 41 -2.62 12.38 -2.53
N PHE A 42 -2.89 12.62 -1.27
CA PHE A 42 -4.21 12.37 -0.71
C PHE A 42 -5.28 13.13 -1.48
N GLY A 43 -6.34 12.44 -1.82
CA GLY A 43 -7.46 13.03 -2.54
C GLY A 43 -7.38 12.90 -4.05
N THR A 44 -6.26 12.41 -4.61
CA THR A 44 -6.12 12.29 -6.05
C THR A 44 -6.56 10.93 -6.60
N VAL A 45 -6.68 9.91 -5.74
CA VAL A 45 -7.20 8.61 -6.14
C VAL A 45 -8.70 8.61 -5.92
N GLN A 46 -9.46 8.25 -6.95
CA GLN A 46 -10.91 8.15 -6.82
C GLN A 46 -11.24 6.76 -6.29
N ILE A 47 -12.03 6.71 -5.24
CA ILE A 47 -12.37 5.46 -4.58
C ILE A 47 -13.88 5.37 -4.47
N GLU A 48 -14.49 4.51 -5.31
CA GLU A 48 -15.92 4.28 -5.26
C GLU A 48 -16.21 3.16 -4.28
N GLY A 49 -17.30 3.28 -3.54
CA GLY A 49 -17.66 2.31 -2.52
C GLY A 49 -17.04 2.59 -1.15
N HIS A 50 -16.35 3.70 -1.01
CA HIS A 50 -15.71 4.09 0.25
C HIS A 50 -16.29 5.44 0.68
N PRO A 51 -16.75 5.61 1.90
CA PRO A 51 -16.66 4.66 3.02
C PRO A 51 -17.85 3.71 3.18
N GLU A 52 -18.81 3.76 2.29
CA GLU A 52 -20.09 3.05 2.54
C GLU A 52 -19.94 1.52 2.50
N ASN A 53 -18.95 0.99 1.78
CA ASN A 53 -18.76 -0.45 1.72
C ASN A 53 -17.38 -0.88 2.20
N THR A 54 -16.80 -0.11 3.14
CA THR A 54 -15.47 -0.42 3.66
C THR A 54 -15.48 -0.47 5.17
N LEU A 55 -14.44 -1.12 5.71
CA LEU A 55 -14.14 -1.15 7.14
C LEU A 55 -12.70 -0.70 7.29
N GLU A 56 -12.38 -0.17 8.47
CA GLU A 56 -11.06 0.37 8.70
C GLU A 56 -10.39 -0.26 9.92
N TYR A 57 -9.08 -0.28 9.91
CA TYR A 57 -8.27 -0.73 11.03
C TYR A 57 -7.23 0.34 11.33
N ILE A 58 -7.20 0.79 12.57
CA ILE A 58 -6.27 1.83 13.02
C ILE A 58 -5.30 1.17 13.99
N GLN A 59 -4.00 1.31 13.71
CA GLN A 59 -3.00 0.66 14.57
C GLN A 59 -1.76 1.55 14.69
N GLY A 60 -0.82 1.10 15.51
CA GLY A 60 0.44 1.82 15.70
C GLY A 60 0.23 3.14 16.38
N ASP A 61 0.78 4.19 15.83
CA ASP A 61 0.66 5.53 16.41
C ASP A 61 -0.69 6.18 16.13
N LYS A 62 -1.59 5.46 15.46
CA LYS A 62 -2.96 5.88 15.19
C LYS A 62 -3.02 7.15 14.35
N THR A 63 -2.14 7.24 13.38
CA THR A 63 -2.14 8.38 12.46
C THR A 63 -2.79 8.06 11.13
N LEU A 64 -3.00 6.78 10.83
CA LEU A 64 -3.65 6.38 9.59
C LEU A 64 -4.54 5.17 9.80
N ARG A 65 -5.42 4.94 8.84
CA ARG A 65 -6.30 3.79 8.82
C ARG A 65 -6.00 2.93 7.60
N THR A 66 -6.05 1.61 7.79
CA THR A 66 -5.97 0.67 6.69
C THR A 66 -7.38 0.23 6.35
N VAL A 67 -7.75 0.35 5.10
CA VAL A 67 -9.14 0.20 4.65
C VAL A 67 -9.27 -1.08 3.85
N ARG A 68 -10.34 -1.82 4.13
CA ARG A 68 -10.64 -3.06 3.40
C ARG A 68 -12.10 -3.08 2.99
N CYS A 69 -12.39 -3.84 1.95
CA CYS A 69 -13.77 -4.03 1.50
C CYS A 69 -14.57 -4.78 2.57
N ARG A 70 -15.75 -4.27 2.89
CA ARG A 70 -16.65 -4.89 3.87
C ARG A 70 -17.10 -6.26 3.41
N THR A 71 -17.27 -6.45 2.10
CA THR A 71 -17.85 -7.66 1.55
C THR A 71 -16.83 -8.76 1.34
N CYS A 72 -15.72 -8.47 0.65
CA CYS A 72 -14.74 -9.52 0.32
C CYS A 72 -13.51 -9.50 1.21
N GLY A 73 -13.32 -8.44 2.01
CA GLY A 73 -12.19 -8.36 2.94
C GLY A 73 -10.87 -7.93 2.33
N CYS A 74 -10.81 -7.70 1.03
CA CYS A 74 -9.55 -7.29 0.41
C CYS A 74 -9.17 -5.90 0.84
N VAL A 75 -7.90 -5.72 1.23
CA VAL A 75 -7.37 -4.40 1.57
C VAL A 75 -7.25 -3.59 0.30
N THR A 76 -7.76 -2.36 0.35
CA THR A 76 -7.77 -1.48 -0.82
C THR A 76 -6.72 -0.39 -0.71
N HIS A 77 -6.60 0.25 0.44
CA HIS A 77 -5.67 1.37 0.59
C HIS A 77 -5.51 1.70 2.07
N TRP A 78 -4.57 2.58 2.37
CA TRP A 78 -4.54 3.23 3.66
C TRP A 78 -4.58 4.74 3.44
N GLU A 79 -5.08 5.47 4.43
CA GLU A 79 -5.20 6.92 4.32
C GLU A 79 -4.97 7.55 5.68
N PRO A 80 -4.48 8.80 5.70
CA PRO A 80 -4.26 9.47 6.98
C PRO A 80 -5.58 9.81 7.66
N LEU A 81 -5.59 9.78 8.99
CA LEU A 81 -6.76 10.17 9.76
C LEU A 81 -6.99 11.67 9.70
N GLU A 82 -5.90 12.45 9.70
CA GLU A 82 -5.95 13.91 9.64
C GLU A 82 -5.04 14.37 8.52
N PRO A 83 -5.55 14.39 7.28
CA PRO A 83 -4.70 14.76 6.16
C PRO A 83 -4.22 16.21 6.27
N LYS A 84 -2.93 16.39 6.00
CA LYS A 84 -2.30 17.71 5.98
C LYS A 84 -1.76 17.95 4.59
N PRO A 85 -1.39 19.20 4.26
CA PRO A 85 -0.80 19.47 2.95
C PRO A 85 0.39 18.55 2.69
N GLY A 86 0.42 17.94 1.53
CA GLY A 86 1.46 16.98 1.18
C GLY A 86 1.23 15.57 1.68
N ALA A 87 0.10 15.31 2.35
CA ALA A 87 -0.20 13.96 2.83
C ALA A 87 -0.40 13.02 1.65
N LYS A 88 -0.06 11.75 1.88
CA LYS A 88 -0.22 10.72 0.87
C LYS A 88 -1.16 9.65 1.37
N HIS A 89 -1.69 8.89 0.44
CA HIS A 89 -2.29 7.61 0.81
C HIS A 89 -1.62 6.51 0.00
N GLY A 90 -1.67 5.29 0.54
CA GLY A 90 -1.08 4.14 -0.13
C GLY A 90 -2.18 3.28 -0.70
N VAL A 91 -2.01 2.88 -1.95
CA VAL A 91 -2.99 2.04 -2.65
C VAL A 91 -2.39 0.65 -2.82
N HIS A 92 -3.18 -0.37 -2.50
CA HIS A 92 -2.72 -1.75 -2.59
C HIS A 92 -2.70 -2.17 -4.06
N LEU A 93 -1.51 -2.36 -4.59
CA LEU A 93 -1.33 -2.61 -6.01
C LEU A 93 -1.93 -3.94 -6.45
N GLY A 94 -2.08 -4.89 -5.53
CA GLY A 94 -2.64 -6.19 -5.83
C GLY A 94 -4.06 -6.16 -6.37
N ASN A 95 -4.78 -5.05 -6.22
CA ASN A 95 -6.14 -4.93 -6.74
C ASN A 95 -6.19 -4.53 -8.21
N PHE A 96 -5.04 -4.42 -8.86
CA PHE A 96 -4.96 -3.95 -10.23
C PHE A 96 -4.56 -5.08 -11.16
N ASP A 97 -4.61 -4.78 -12.45
CA ASP A 97 -4.34 -5.73 -13.50
C ASP A 97 -2.92 -6.33 -13.35
N PRO A 98 -2.76 -7.62 -13.52
CA PRO A 98 -1.42 -8.23 -13.48
C PRO A 98 -0.41 -7.57 -14.40
N GLU A 99 -0.84 -7.05 -15.55
CA GLU A 99 0.08 -6.34 -16.44
C GLU A 99 0.61 -5.07 -15.80
N LEU A 100 -0.25 -4.34 -15.11
CA LEU A 100 0.19 -3.14 -14.40
C LEU A 100 1.15 -3.51 -13.27
N ILE A 101 0.79 -4.54 -12.49
CA ILE A 101 1.63 -4.99 -11.39
C ILE A 101 3.02 -5.35 -11.90
N ALA A 102 3.10 -6.06 -13.00
CA ALA A 102 4.37 -6.50 -13.55
C ALA A 102 5.23 -5.35 -14.07
N SER A 103 4.62 -4.21 -14.40
CA SER A 103 5.34 -3.07 -14.95
C SER A 103 5.95 -2.16 -13.88
N VAL A 104 5.64 -2.40 -12.61
CA VAL A 104 6.04 -1.51 -11.53
C VAL A 104 7.29 -2.06 -10.87
N ILE A 105 8.24 -1.17 -10.56
CA ILE A 105 9.46 -1.55 -9.83
C ILE A 105 9.12 -1.59 -8.35
N VAL A 106 9.37 -2.74 -7.71
CA VAL A 106 9.07 -2.91 -6.29
C VAL A 106 10.34 -2.71 -5.48
N ARG A 107 10.30 -1.77 -4.55
CA ARG A 107 11.40 -1.53 -3.62
C ARG A 107 11.00 -2.05 -2.24
N LYS A 108 11.91 -2.75 -1.59
CA LYS A 108 11.66 -3.31 -0.26
C LYS A 108 12.04 -2.29 0.80
N PHE A 109 11.13 -2.06 1.73
CA PHE A 109 11.29 -1.06 2.79
C PHE A 109 11.33 -1.74 4.15
N ASP A 110 12.31 -1.37 4.97
CA ASP A 110 12.49 -1.96 6.29
C ASP A 110 11.72 -1.16 7.34
N GLY A 111 10.42 -1.25 7.30
CA GLY A 111 9.55 -0.58 8.26
C GLY A 111 9.58 -1.22 9.64
N ALA A 112 10.12 -2.44 9.75
CA ALA A 112 10.20 -3.12 11.02
C ALA A 112 11.35 -2.62 11.88
N ASN A 113 12.42 -2.14 11.28
CA ASN A 113 13.63 -1.77 12.04
C ASN A 113 14.20 -0.41 11.64
N SER A 114 14.88 -0.33 10.49
CA SER A 114 15.67 0.85 10.15
C SER A 114 14.86 2.00 9.60
N TRP A 115 13.65 1.75 9.13
CA TRP A 115 12.79 2.73 8.47
C TRP A 115 13.44 3.29 7.21
N LYS A 116 14.20 2.44 6.51
CA LYS A 116 14.86 2.79 5.25
C LYS A 116 14.59 1.70 4.24
N PHE A 117 14.74 2.05 2.95
CA PHE A 117 14.69 1.04 1.91
C PHE A 117 15.93 0.16 2.00
N PHE A 118 15.76 -1.12 1.70
CA PHE A 118 16.88 -2.05 1.79
C PHE A 118 18.00 -1.68 0.82
N ASP A 119 17.66 -1.12 -0.34
CA ASP A 119 18.69 -0.71 -1.30
C ASP A 119 19.46 0.54 -0.86
N GLU A 120 19.03 1.21 0.21
CA GLU A 120 19.73 2.35 0.79
C GLU A 120 20.60 1.98 1.97
N LEU A 121 20.49 0.74 2.45
CA LEU A 121 21.28 0.32 3.60
C LEU A 121 22.71 0.01 3.16
N PRO A 122 23.69 0.16 4.08
CA PRO A 122 25.05 -0.17 3.71
C PRO A 122 25.16 -1.59 3.23
N SER A 123 25.86 -1.79 2.14
CA SER A 123 26.16 -3.11 1.66
C SER A 123 27.08 -3.77 2.64
N THR A 124 26.71 -4.91 3.16
CA THR A 124 27.59 -5.72 3.96
C THR A 124 27.86 -6.98 3.19
N ASN A 125 28.95 -7.57 3.44
CA ASN A 125 29.22 -8.84 2.80
C ASN A 125 28.53 -9.98 3.47
N GLU A 126 27.87 -9.70 4.56
CA GLU A 126 27.12 -10.68 5.18
C GLU A 126 25.84 -10.84 4.46
N SER A 127 25.38 -12.00 4.38
CA SER A 127 24.07 -12.26 3.94
C SER A 127 23.12 -11.55 4.81
N PRO A 128 22.06 -11.05 4.28
CA PRO A 128 21.03 -10.54 5.12
C PRO A 128 20.61 -11.66 6.02
N PRO A 129 20.37 -11.33 7.18
CA PRO A 129 19.82 -12.32 8.05
C PRO A 129 18.63 -12.84 7.35
N GLN A 130 18.72 -13.83 7.17
CA GLN A 130 17.81 -14.14 6.46
C GLN A 130 16.71 -14.18 6.98
N GLY A 131 16.60 -14.13 7.22
CA GLY A 131 15.63 -14.15 7.48
C GLY A 131 15.02 -13.30 7.13
N GLU A 132 15.42 -13.09 6.99
CA GLU A 132 14.95 -12.59 6.72
C GLU A 132 14.35 -12.77 6.15
N ALA A 133 14.35 -12.96 6.12
CA ALA A 133 13.60 -13.15 5.45
C ALA A 133 12.64 -13.26 5.58
#